data_c282c4da20d5e94aeef0972a92d6e4b9
#
_entry.id   c282c4da20d5e94aeef0972a92d6e4b9
#
_cell.length_a   1.000
_cell.length_b   1.000
_cell.length_c   1.000
_cell.angle_alpha   90.00
_cell.angle_beta   90.00
_cell.angle_gamma   90.00
#
_symmetry.space_group_name_H-M   'P 1'
#
loop_
_entity.id
_entity.type
_entity.pdbx_description
1 polymer ?
#
loop_
_entity_poly.entity_id
_entity_poly.type
_entity_poly.pdbx_seq_one_letter_code
_entity_poly.pdbx_strand_id
1 'polypeptide(L)'
;MAKPILAALALLLSALTPLAGRSQENPPLPHQQWSFDGIFGTYDRAAEQRGFQVYKEVCSTCHPVKHLYFRDLTDIGYTEDEVKAIASTYQVTNEQPNDEGQMYQRPGRPSDPVPGPFPNDQAARAANNGALPPDLSMIVKAREGGPNYVYGILTGYKDPPPGFNLLSGMNYNEYFPGHQIAMPPPLSDNAVTYADGTSATVPQMAHDVVTFLTWAAEPNLEPRHRTGFKVMLFLIVMAGVFYAAKRKIWATAH
;
A
#
# COMPACT_ATOMS: atom_id res chain seq x y z
N MET A 1 -47.67 6.38 48.60
CA MET A 1 -47.89 5.34 47.55
C MET A 1 -46.95 5.51 46.32
N ALA A 2 -45.76 6.09 46.46
CA ALA A 2 -44.84 6.34 45.32
C ALA A 2 -43.61 5.38 45.23
N LYS A 3 -43.40 4.51 46.20
CA LYS A 3 -42.23 3.62 46.26
C LYS A 3 -42.20 2.42 45.27
N PRO A 4 -43.32 1.78 44.85
CA PRO A 4 -43.26 0.64 43.92
C PRO A 4 -43.03 1.07 42.44
N ILE A 5 -43.35 2.30 42.05
CA ILE A 5 -43.21 2.76 40.66
C ILE A 5 -41.76 3.04 40.30
N LEU A 6 -40.96 3.56 41.24
CA LEU A 6 -39.54 3.81 41.07
C LEU A 6 -38.71 2.53 40.91
N ALA A 7 -39.08 1.46 41.61
CA ALA A 7 -38.42 0.16 41.49
C ALA A 7 -38.72 -0.55 40.17
N ALA A 8 -39.89 -0.41 39.61
CA ALA A 8 -40.26 -0.96 38.31
C ALA A 8 -39.56 -0.23 37.14
N LEU A 9 -39.33 1.09 37.26
CA LEU A 9 -38.64 1.89 36.26
C LEU A 9 -37.12 1.58 36.23
N ALA A 10 -36.51 1.29 37.38
CA ALA A 10 -35.11 0.90 37.48
C ALA A 10 -34.83 -0.48 36.86
N LEU A 11 -35.77 -1.41 36.95
CA LEU A 11 -35.68 -2.75 36.35
C LEU A 11 -35.87 -2.75 34.84
N LEU A 12 -36.62 -1.80 34.29
CA LEU A 12 -36.78 -1.63 32.84
C LEU A 12 -35.56 -0.94 32.14
N LEU A 13 -34.81 -0.09 32.87
CA LEU A 13 -33.60 0.51 32.35
C LEU A 13 -32.40 -0.44 32.28
N SER A 14 -32.37 -1.48 33.12
CA SER A 14 -31.27 -2.45 33.10
C SER A 14 -31.40 -3.52 32.00
N ALA A 15 -32.55 -3.62 31.33
CA ALA A 15 -32.75 -4.54 30.20
C ALA A 15 -32.33 -3.97 28.84
N LEU A 16 -31.89 -2.69 28.78
CA LEU A 16 -31.43 -1.98 27.57
C LEU A 16 -29.92 -1.83 27.51
N THR A 17 -29.14 -2.68 28.18
CA THR A 17 -27.71 -2.76 27.87
C THR A 17 -27.59 -3.33 26.47
N PRO A 18 -27.07 -2.57 25.49
CA PRO A 18 -26.79 -3.17 24.21
C PRO A 18 -25.79 -4.31 24.44
N LEU A 19 -26.11 -5.51 23.94
CA LEU A 19 -25.09 -6.52 23.74
C LEU A 19 -24.04 -5.85 22.86
N ALA A 20 -23.00 -5.31 23.48
CA ALA A 20 -21.80 -4.94 22.77
C ALA A 20 -21.30 -6.24 22.14
N GLY A 21 -21.65 -6.44 20.87
CA GLY A 21 -21.02 -7.47 20.07
C GLY A 21 -19.52 -7.27 20.26
N ARG A 22 -18.84 -8.26 20.83
CA ARG A 22 -17.39 -8.28 20.82
C ARG A 22 -16.99 -8.23 19.35
N SER A 23 -16.69 -7.04 18.83
CA SER A 23 -15.89 -6.93 17.64
C SER A 23 -14.61 -7.67 17.97
N GLN A 24 -14.34 -8.74 17.23
CA GLN A 24 -13.09 -9.48 17.37
C GLN A 24 -12.01 -8.48 16.99
N GLU A 25 -11.30 -7.98 18.00
CA GLU A 25 -10.27 -6.96 17.82
C GLU A 25 -9.11 -7.63 17.08
N ASN A 26 -8.74 -7.08 15.93
CA ASN A 26 -7.61 -7.60 15.18
C ASN A 26 -6.34 -7.51 16.05
N PRO A 27 -5.45 -8.50 16.00
CA PRO A 27 -4.19 -8.41 16.71
C PRO A 27 -3.38 -7.19 16.23
N PRO A 28 -2.46 -6.68 17.05
CA PRO A 28 -1.58 -5.59 16.63
C PRO A 28 -0.83 -5.99 15.36
N LEU A 29 -0.74 -5.03 14.40
CA LEU A 29 -0.03 -5.27 13.15
C LEU A 29 1.44 -5.61 13.40
N PRO A 30 2.04 -6.49 12.59
CA PRO A 30 3.46 -6.78 12.67
C PRO A 30 4.27 -5.51 12.39
N HIS A 31 5.12 -5.12 13.33
CA HIS A 31 5.98 -3.96 13.16
C HIS A 31 7.26 -4.38 12.43
N GLN A 32 7.44 -3.86 11.22
CA GLN A 32 8.66 -4.05 10.44
C GLN A 32 9.57 -2.82 10.58
N GLN A 33 10.86 -3.01 10.43
CA GLN A 33 11.84 -1.93 10.34
C GLN A 33 12.02 -1.60 8.85
N TRP A 34 11.43 -0.47 8.43
CA TRP A 34 11.53 -0.04 7.05
C TRP A 34 12.72 0.92 6.86
N SER A 35 13.48 0.74 5.79
CA SER A 35 14.61 1.63 5.47
C SER A 35 14.17 3.09 5.23
N PHE A 36 12.95 3.28 4.80
CA PHE A 36 12.35 4.59 4.52
C PHE A 36 11.69 5.27 5.73
N ASP A 37 11.73 4.64 6.92
CA ASP A 37 11.14 5.23 8.13
C ASP A 37 11.95 6.42 8.66
N GLY A 38 11.24 7.36 9.29
CA GLY A 38 11.83 8.52 9.93
C GLY A 38 12.24 9.64 8.96
N ILE A 39 12.76 10.74 9.51
CA ILE A 39 13.06 11.97 8.76
C ILE A 39 14.27 11.86 7.82
N PHE A 40 15.09 10.84 7.98
CA PHE A 40 16.27 10.53 7.16
C PHE A 40 16.12 9.20 6.41
N GLY A 41 14.92 8.59 6.47
CA GLY A 41 14.67 7.33 5.79
C GLY A 41 14.87 7.45 4.27
N THR A 42 15.41 6.40 3.69
CA THR A 42 15.66 6.26 2.25
C THR A 42 15.21 4.88 1.80
N TYR A 43 14.85 4.76 0.56
CA TYR A 43 14.48 3.46 0.00
C TYR A 43 15.71 2.55 -0.23
N ASP A 44 15.54 1.27 0.06
CA ASP A 44 16.49 0.22 -0.36
C ASP A 44 16.20 -0.16 -1.81
N ARG A 45 17.06 0.29 -2.73
CA ARG A 45 16.91 0.08 -4.19
C ARG A 45 16.89 -1.40 -4.57
N ALA A 46 17.66 -2.24 -3.88
CA ALA A 46 17.63 -3.68 -4.13
C ALA A 46 16.29 -4.29 -3.73
N ALA A 47 15.74 -3.90 -2.57
CA ALA A 47 14.42 -4.33 -2.13
C ALA A 47 13.30 -3.83 -3.07
N GLU A 48 13.39 -2.58 -3.59
CA GLU A 48 12.43 -2.06 -4.57
C GLU A 48 12.44 -2.87 -5.87
N GLN A 49 13.62 -3.20 -6.41
CA GLN A 49 13.73 -4.00 -7.63
C GLN A 49 13.20 -5.42 -7.43
N ARG A 50 13.55 -6.08 -6.31
CA ARG A 50 12.98 -7.38 -5.95
C ARG A 50 11.46 -7.29 -5.76
N GLY A 51 10.99 -6.22 -5.12
CA GLY A 51 9.57 -5.95 -4.91
C GLY A 51 8.81 -5.73 -6.21
N PHE A 52 9.41 -5.02 -7.18
CA PHE A 52 8.85 -4.91 -8.53
C PHE A 52 8.77 -6.26 -9.22
N GLN A 53 9.77 -7.12 -9.06
CA GLN A 53 9.73 -8.49 -9.59
C GLN A 53 8.57 -9.28 -8.98
N VAL A 54 8.38 -9.25 -7.66
CA VAL A 54 7.23 -9.90 -6.99
C VAL A 54 5.90 -9.34 -7.50
N TYR A 55 5.78 -8.00 -7.63
CA TYR A 55 4.60 -7.39 -8.22
C TYR A 55 4.36 -7.91 -9.62
N LYS A 56 5.35 -7.88 -10.50
CA LYS A 56 5.26 -8.30 -11.90
C LYS A 56 4.88 -9.77 -12.06
N GLU A 57 5.47 -10.66 -11.27
CA GLU A 57 5.31 -12.11 -11.44
C GLU A 57 4.10 -12.67 -10.67
N VAL A 58 3.69 -12.02 -9.56
CA VAL A 58 2.63 -12.52 -8.69
C VAL A 58 1.43 -11.58 -8.68
N CYS A 59 1.60 -10.33 -8.23
CA CYS A 59 0.48 -9.44 -7.92
C CYS A 59 -0.23 -8.91 -9.17
N SER A 60 0.51 -8.67 -10.26
CA SER A 60 0.00 -8.06 -11.49
C SER A 60 -1.02 -8.92 -12.23
N THR A 61 -1.15 -10.21 -11.88
CA THR A 61 -2.16 -11.11 -12.43
C THR A 61 -3.58 -10.72 -12.02
N CYS A 62 -3.72 -10.01 -10.89
CA CYS A 62 -5.02 -9.59 -10.35
C CYS A 62 -5.10 -8.08 -10.07
N HIS A 63 -3.99 -7.44 -9.69
CA HIS A 63 -3.96 -6.06 -9.22
C HIS A 63 -3.29 -5.11 -10.22
N PRO A 64 -3.94 -3.99 -10.59
CA PRO A 64 -3.29 -2.93 -11.34
C PRO A 64 -2.44 -2.02 -10.45
N VAL A 65 -1.52 -1.27 -11.08
CA VAL A 65 -0.82 -0.08 -10.54
C VAL A 65 -0.99 1.08 -11.52
N LYS A 66 -2.18 1.65 -11.57
CA LYS A 66 -2.62 2.60 -12.61
C LYS A 66 -1.82 3.90 -12.65
N HIS A 67 -1.14 4.26 -11.56
CA HIS A 67 -0.37 5.50 -11.46
C HIS A 67 1.12 5.33 -11.76
N LEU A 68 1.58 4.11 -12.05
CA LEU A 68 2.96 3.82 -12.37
C LEU A 68 3.15 3.77 -13.89
N TYR A 69 4.15 4.51 -14.39
CA TYR A 69 4.61 4.44 -15.77
C TYR A 69 5.90 3.62 -15.83
N PHE A 70 6.16 2.95 -16.96
CA PHE A 70 7.40 2.17 -17.09
C PHE A 70 8.65 3.03 -16.89
N ARG A 71 8.65 4.29 -17.36
CA ARG A 71 9.77 5.23 -17.16
C ARG A 71 10.13 5.47 -15.71
N ASP A 72 9.15 5.37 -14.79
CA ASP A 72 9.36 5.62 -13.37
C ASP A 72 10.28 4.55 -12.74
N LEU A 73 10.41 3.38 -13.36
CA LEU A 73 11.32 2.33 -12.91
C LEU A 73 12.80 2.76 -12.93
N THR A 74 13.15 3.81 -13.65
CA THR A 74 14.51 4.39 -13.58
C THR A 74 14.84 4.91 -12.18
N ASP A 75 13.85 5.38 -11.44
CA ASP A 75 14.03 5.90 -10.07
C ASP A 75 14.41 4.81 -9.07
N ILE A 76 14.07 3.55 -9.34
CA ILE A 76 14.47 2.40 -8.53
C ILE A 76 15.71 1.68 -9.06
N GLY A 77 16.42 2.30 -10.03
CA GLY A 77 17.74 1.88 -10.46
C GLY A 77 17.80 1.05 -11.74
N TYR A 78 16.68 0.88 -12.47
CA TYR A 78 16.73 0.29 -13.81
C TYR A 78 17.30 1.30 -14.81
N THR A 79 18.10 0.82 -15.76
CA THR A 79 18.57 1.61 -16.89
C THR A 79 17.44 1.86 -17.91
N GLU A 80 17.58 2.89 -18.74
CA GLU A 80 16.57 3.17 -19.77
C GLU A 80 16.36 1.98 -20.74
N ASP A 81 17.42 1.23 -21.03
CA ASP A 81 17.32 0.07 -21.93
C ASP A 81 16.62 -1.12 -21.26
N GLU A 82 16.85 -1.34 -19.97
CA GLU A 82 16.08 -2.32 -19.18
C GLU A 82 14.61 -1.92 -19.10
N VAL A 83 14.31 -0.65 -18.87
CA VAL A 83 12.93 -0.14 -18.86
C VAL A 83 12.25 -0.35 -20.22
N LYS A 84 12.94 -0.09 -21.34
CA LYS A 84 12.42 -0.39 -22.69
C LYS A 84 12.16 -1.88 -22.88
N ALA A 85 13.12 -2.71 -22.45
CA ALA A 85 12.96 -4.17 -22.51
C ALA A 85 11.76 -4.65 -21.69
N ILE A 86 11.63 -4.18 -20.44
CA ILE A 86 10.48 -4.50 -19.58
C ILE A 86 9.17 -4.06 -20.24
N ALA A 87 9.07 -2.79 -20.66
CA ALA A 87 7.86 -2.24 -21.27
C ALA A 87 7.44 -3.05 -22.51
N SER A 88 8.40 -3.43 -23.36
CA SER A 88 8.12 -4.19 -24.60
C SER A 88 7.52 -5.59 -24.37
N THR A 89 7.64 -6.15 -23.17
CA THR A 89 6.99 -7.42 -22.81
C THR A 89 5.48 -7.32 -22.61
N TYR A 90 4.96 -6.09 -22.48
CA TYR A 90 3.54 -5.82 -22.30
C TYR A 90 2.89 -5.41 -23.62
N GLN A 91 1.60 -5.74 -23.78
CA GLN A 91 0.79 -5.25 -24.88
C GLN A 91 -0.06 -4.08 -24.40
N VAL A 92 0.00 -2.97 -25.11
CA VAL A 92 -0.74 -1.75 -24.79
C VAL A 92 -1.59 -1.35 -25.97
N THR A 93 -2.87 -1.02 -25.73
CA THR A 93 -3.73 -0.48 -26.80
C THR A 93 -3.18 0.88 -27.24
N ASN A 94 -2.96 1.04 -28.54
CA ASN A 94 -2.50 2.33 -29.06
C ASN A 94 -3.58 3.40 -28.87
N GLU A 95 -3.16 4.62 -28.53
CA GLU A 95 -4.09 5.74 -28.28
C GLU A 95 -4.82 6.20 -29.54
N GLN A 96 -4.23 5.98 -30.70
CA GLN A 96 -4.79 6.34 -31.99
C GLN A 96 -5.11 5.09 -32.81
N PRO A 97 -6.23 5.07 -33.55
CA PRO A 97 -6.56 3.99 -34.44
C PRO A 97 -5.54 3.88 -35.59
N ASN A 98 -5.49 2.72 -36.23
CA ASN A 98 -4.76 2.52 -37.47
C ASN A 98 -5.45 3.24 -38.66
N ASP A 99 -4.87 3.14 -39.84
CA ASP A 99 -5.41 3.78 -41.07
C ASP A 99 -6.82 3.27 -41.44
N GLU A 100 -7.23 2.12 -40.90
CA GLU A 100 -8.56 1.53 -41.06
C GLU A 100 -9.56 1.94 -39.97
N GLY A 101 -9.14 2.81 -39.02
CA GLY A 101 -9.98 3.29 -37.93
C GLY A 101 -10.11 2.32 -36.75
N GLN A 102 -9.29 1.29 -36.66
CA GLN A 102 -9.34 0.26 -35.63
C GLN A 102 -8.27 0.50 -34.54
N MET A 103 -8.65 0.33 -33.30
CA MET A 103 -7.70 0.28 -32.19
C MET A 103 -6.89 -1.01 -32.27
N TYR A 104 -5.58 -0.91 -32.04
CA TYR A 104 -4.67 -2.05 -32.14
C TYR A 104 -3.73 -2.15 -30.94
N GLN A 105 -3.21 -3.35 -30.70
CA GLN A 105 -2.21 -3.59 -29.67
C GLN A 105 -0.80 -3.36 -30.23
N ARG A 106 0.05 -2.78 -29.41
CA ARG A 106 1.49 -2.60 -29.68
C ARG A 106 2.32 -2.98 -28.45
N PRO A 107 3.61 -3.27 -28.62
CA PRO A 107 4.53 -3.35 -27.49
C PRO A 107 4.54 -2.05 -26.69
N GLY A 108 4.58 -2.17 -25.36
CA GLY A 108 4.65 -1.03 -24.46
C GLY A 108 5.93 -0.24 -24.64
N ARG A 109 5.86 1.03 -24.23
CA ARG A 109 6.98 2.00 -24.26
C ARG A 109 7.20 2.56 -22.87
N PRO A 110 8.36 3.15 -22.57
CA PRO A 110 8.63 3.80 -21.28
C PRO A 110 7.60 4.87 -20.88
N SER A 111 6.99 5.53 -21.86
CA SER A 111 5.94 6.54 -21.63
C SER A 111 4.56 5.99 -21.28
N ASP A 112 4.35 4.70 -21.48
CA ASP A 112 3.04 4.09 -21.21
C ASP A 112 2.88 3.78 -19.72
N PRO A 113 1.65 3.88 -19.19
CA PRO A 113 1.35 3.34 -17.85
C PRO A 113 1.47 1.82 -17.87
N VAL A 114 1.78 1.23 -16.72
CA VAL A 114 1.76 -0.23 -16.56
C VAL A 114 0.31 -0.72 -16.71
N PRO A 115 0.01 -1.56 -17.72
CA PRO A 115 -1.35 -1.99 -17.98
C PRO A 115 -1.88 -2.89 -16.84
N GLY A 116 -3.14 -2.69 -16.50
CA GLY A 116 -3.83 -3.59 -15.55
C GLY A 116 -4.19 -4.93 -16.19
N PRO A 117 -4.43 -5.96 -15.37
CA PRO A 117 -4.75 -7.30 -15.86
C PRO A 117 -6.13 -7.44 -16.52
N PHE A 118 -7.04 -6.53 -16.23
CA PHE A 118 -8.42 -6.58 -16.71
C PHE A 118 -8.80 -5.29 -17.43
N PRO A 119 -9.64 -5.35 -18.47
CA PRO A 119 -10.05 -4.19 -19.23
C PRO A 119 -11.00 -3.25 -18.46
N ASN A 120 -11.71 -3.78 -17.46
CA ASN A 120 -12.63 -3.03 -16.61
C ASN A 120 -12.95 -3.79 -15.31
N ASP A 121 -13.63 -3.11 -14.37
CA ASP A 121 -13.96 -3.64 -13.06
C ASP A 121 -14.91 -4.85 -13.13
N GLN A 122 -15.81 -4.92 -14.12
CA GLN A 122 -16.73 -6.03 -14.27
C GLN A 122 -15.97 -7.31 -14.66
N ALA A 123 -15.02 -7.20 -15.58
CA ALA A 123 -14.15 -8.33 -15.95
C ALA A 123 -13.28 -8.76 -14.77
N ALA A 124 -12.75 -7.81 -14.00
CA ALA A 124 -12.00 -8.09 -12.78
C ALA A 124 -12.84 -8.86 -11.75
N ARG A 125 -14.08 -8.42 -11.50
CA ARG A 125 -14.99 -9.12 -10.58
C ARG A 125 -15.37 -10.51 -11.07
N ALA A 126 -15.64 -10.67 -12.36
CA ALA A 126 -15.96 -11.97 -12.95
C ALA A 126 -14.82 -12.98 -12.77
N ALA A 127 -13.59 -12.55 -12.93
CA ALA A 127 -12.39 -13.37 -12.75
C ALA A 127 -12.05 -13.69 -11.28
N ASN A 128 -12.58 -12.91 -10.33
CA ASN A 128 -12.23 -12.99 -8.90
C ASN A 128 -13.45 -13.27 -7.99
N ASN A 129 -14.35 -14.14 -8.41
CA ASN A 129 -15.53 -14.55 -7.64
C ASN A 129 -16.39 -13.38 -7.10
N GLY A 130 -16.51 -12.31 -7.87
CA GLY A 130 -17.23 -11.10 -7.49
C GLY A 130 -16.43 -10.06 -6.71
N ALA A 131 -15.27 -10.40 -6.19
CA ALA A 131 -14.37 -9.45 -5.55
C ALA A 131 -13.67 -8.56 -6.58
N LEU A 132 -13.42 -7.30 -6.22
CA LEU A 132 -12.62 -6.38 -7.03
C LEU A 132 -11.23 -6.25 -6.42
N PRO A 133 -10.17 -6.75 -7.05
CA PRO A 133 -8.81 -6.49 -6.59
C PRO A 133 -8.51 -4.99 -6.64
N PRO A 134 -8.09 -4.37 -5.52
CA PRO A 134 -7.82 -2.95 -5.50
C PRO A 134 -6.59 -2.60 -6.34
N ASP A 135 -6.55 -1.34 -6.81
CA ASP A 135 -5.35 -0.72 -7.36
C ASP A 135 -4.28 -0.59 -6.27
N LEU A 136 -3.09 -1.08 -6.53
CA LEU A 136 -1.99 -1.09 -5.56
C LEU A 136 -1.15 0.20 -5.58
N SER A 137 -1.35 1.11 -6.53
CA SER A 137 -0.54 2.34 -6.64
C SER A 137 -0.46 3.15 -5.35
N MET A 138 -1.56 3.18 -4.57
CA MET A 138 -1.66 3.98 -3.34
C MET A 138 -2.03 3.14 -2.13
N ILE A 139 -1.93 1.81 -2.21
CA ILE A 139 -2.49 0.90 -1.21
C ILE A 139 -1.92 1.16 0.19
N VAL A 140 -0.63 1.42 0.31
CA VAL A 140 0.04 1.69 1.60
C VAL A 140 -0.39 3.02 2.24
N LYS A 141 -0.90 3.97 1.45
CA LYS A 141 -1.46 5.24 1.96
C LYS A 141 -2.97 5.16 2.19
N ALA A 142 -3.64 4.24 1.52
CA ALA A 142 -5.09 4.06 1.60
C ALA A 142 -5.52 3.15 2.77
N ARG A 143 -4.59 2.64 3.56
CA ARG A 143 -4.87 1.75 4.69
C ARG A 143 -4.23 2.27 5.96
N GLU A 144 -4.99 2.21 7.06
CA GLU A 144 -4.46 2.43 8.40
C GLU A 144 -3.38 1.39 8.70
N GLY A 145 -2.28 1.81 9.32
CA GLY A 145 -1.10 0.96 9.50
C GLY A 145 -0.15 0.91 8.30
N GLY A 146 -0.55 1.46 7.13
CA GLY A 146 0.33 1.65 5.98
C GLY A 146 1.08 0.41 5.53
N PRO A 147 2.43 0.49 5.39
CA PRO A 147 3.27 -0.64 4.99
C PRO A 147 3.13 -1.86 5.91
N ASN A 148 3.00 -1.65 7.24
CA ASN A 148 2.84 -2.75 8.20
C ASN A 148 1.51 -3.50 7.99
N TYR A 149 0.43 -2.79 7.62
CA TYR A 149 -0.83 -3.45 7.29
C TYR A 149 -0.71 -4.32 6.04
N VAL A 150 -0.13 -3.79 4.96
CA VAL A 150 0.03 -4.56 3.72
C VAL A 150 0.92 -5.78 3.94
N TYR A 151 2.01 -5.61 4.70
CA TYR A 151 2.86 -6.73 5.11
C TYR A 151 2.08 -7.76 5.93
N GLY A 152 1.31 -7.31 6.92
CA GLY A 152 0.45 -8.17 7.72
C GLY A 152 -0.54 -8.97 6.87
N ILE A 153 -1.22 -8.33 5.91
CA ILE A 153 -2.12 -9.02 4.98
C ILE A 153 -1.39 -10.11 4.19
N LEU A 154 -0.19 -9.86 3.69
CA LEU A 154 0.56 -10.83 2.89
C LEU A 154 1.09 -12.02 3.71
N THR A 155 1.35 -11.82 5.00
CA THR A 155 1.94 -12.84 5.89
C THR A 155 0.94 -13.42 6.90
N GLY A 156 -0.27 -12.88 6.99
CA GLY A 156 -1.27 -13.22 8.01
C GLY A 156 -2.24 -14.34 7.65
N TYR A 157 -2.01 -15.07 6.57
CA TYR A 157 -2.84 -16.22 6.21
C TYR A 157 -2.56 -17.40 7.13
N LYS A 158 -3.62 -17.95 7.70
CA LYS A 158 -3.59 -19.10 8.63
C LYS A 158 -4.85 -19.95 8.46
N ASP A 159 -4.83 -21.13 9.05
CA ASP A 159 -6.05 -21.90 9.22
C ASP A 159 -6.97 -21.16 10.22
N PRO A 160 -8.29 -21.15 9.97
CA PRO A 160 -9.23 -20.50 10.85
C PRO A 160 -9.24 -21.21 12.22
N PRO A 161 -9.35 -20.46 13.34
CA PRO A 161 -9.43 -21.06 14.66
C PRO A 161 -10.70 -21.91 14.82
N PRO A 162 -10.70 -22.91 15.73
CA PRO A 162 -11.88 -23.76 15.97
C PRO A 162 -13.12 -22.93 16.25
N GLY A 163 -14.21 -23.24 15.56
CA GLY A 163 -15.49 -22.53 15.70
C GLY A 163 -15.63 -21.24 14.91
N PHE A 164 -14.61 -20.84 14.15
CA PHE A 164 -14.71 -19.69 13.25
C PHE A 164 -15.54 -20.07 11.99
N ASN A 165 -16.57 -19.27 11.71
CA ASN A 165 -17.44 -19.51 10.55
C ASN A 165 -16.88 -18.80 9.30
N LEU A 166 -16.02 -19.49 8.55
CA LEU A 166 -15.48 -19.00 7.31
C LEU A 166 -16.52 -19.14 6.19
N LEU A 167 -16.80 -18.02 5.50
CA LEU A 167 -17.73 -18.03 4.36
C LEU A 167 -17.11 -18.73 3.16
N SER A 168 -17.95 -19.35 2.34
CA SER A 168 -17.49 -20.03 1.12
C SER A 168 -16.77 -19.08 0.17
N GLY A 169 -15.60 -19.48 -0.33
CA GLY A 169 -14.76 -18.67 -1.23
C GLY A 169 -13.92 -17.59 -0.53
N MET A 170 -13.97 -17.53 0.82
CA MET A 170 -13.12 -16.63 1.60
C MET A 170 -11.94 -17.39 2.22
N ASN A 171 -10.90 -16.66 2.54
CA ASN A 171 -9.70 -17.16 3.20
C ASN A 171 -9.53 -16.47 4.55
N TYR A 172 -9.07 -17.20 5.56
CA TYR A 172 -8.80 -16.61 6.87
C TYR A 172 -7.49 -15.83 6.82
N ASN A 173 -7.55 -14.59 7.31
CA ASN A 173 -6.37 -13.74 7.46
C ASN A 173 -6.44 -12.99 8.79
N GLU A 174 -5.38 -13.13 9.59
CA GLU A 174 -5.33 -12.62 10.96
C GLU A 174 -5.47 -11.10 11.07
N TYR A 175 -5.01 -10.36 10.04
CA TYR A 175 -4.96 -8.90 10.06
C TYR A 175 -6.05 -8.23 9.23
N PHE A 176 -6.78 -8.98 8.42
CA PHE A 176 -7.88 -8.41 7.65
C PHE A 176 -9.10 -8.15 8.54
N PRO A 177 -9.79 -7.00 8.42
CA PRO A 177 -10.98 -6.70 9.19
C PRO A 177 -12.03 -7.81 9.06
N GLY A 178 -12.46 -8.39 10.20
CA GLY A 178 -13.36 -9.54 10.24
C GLY A 178 -12.72 -10.87 9.85
N HIS A 179 -11.41 -10.91 9.67
CA HIS A 179 -10.58 -12.11 9.43
C HIS A 179 -10.96 -12.94 8.20
N GLN A 180 -11.77 -12.40 7.27
CA GLN A 180 -12.19 -13.07 6.04
C GLN A 180 -11.87 -12.22 4.82
N ILE A 181 -11.01 -12.69 3.96
CA ILE A 181 -10.57 -11.99 2.76
C ILE A 181 -10.82 -12.86 1.52
N ALA A 182 -11.32 -12.24 0.44
CA ALA A 182 -11.55 -12.95 -0.82
C ALA A 182 -10.25 -13.31 -1.56
N MET A 183 -9.18 -12.55 -1.36
CA MET A 183 -7.86 -12.82 -1.94
C MET A 183 -7.30 -14.13 -1.36
N PRO A 184 -6.95 -15.13 -2.19
CA PRO A 184 -6.23 -16.31 -1.71
C PRO A 184 -4.81 -15.94 -1.29
N PRO A 185 -4.10 -16.78 -0.49
CA PRO A 185 -2.69 -16.56 -0.17
C PRO A 185 -1.87 -16.36 -1.45
N PRO A 186 -1.32 -15.15 -1.71
CA PRO A 186 -0.66 -14.87 -2.99
C PRO A 186 0.79 -15.32 -3.02
N LEU A 187 1.41 -15.52 -1.85
CA LEU A 187 2.83 -15.85 -1.71
C LEU A 187 3.02 -17.25 -1.12
N SER A 188 3.96 -17.96 -1.69
CA SER A 188 4.53 -19.20 -1.14
C SER A 188 6.06 -19.13 -1.25
N ASP A 189 6.77 -19.85 -0.41
CA ASP A 189 8.24 -19.85 -0.47
C ASP A 189 8.72 -20.25 -1.87
N ASN A 190 9.67 -19.48 -2.38
CA ASN A 190 10.23 -19.61 -3.73
C ASN A 190 9.22 -19.37 -4.88
N ALA A 191 8.17 -18.56 -4.66
CA ALA A 191 7.26 -18.15 -5.72
C ALA A 191 7.93 -17.34 -6.83
N VAL A 192 9.06 -16.68 -6.52
CA VAL A 192 9.94 -15.99 -7.48
C VAL A 192 11.37 -16.46 -7.31
N THR A 193 12.22 -16.25 -8.32
CA THR A 193 13.66 -16.50 -8.21
C THR A 193 14.41 -15.19 -8.37
N TYR A 194 15.00 -14.70 -7.29
CA TYR A 194 15.74 -13.45 -7.31
C TYR A 194 17.12 -13.61 -7.99
N ALA A 195 17.44 -12.67 -8.87
CA ALA A 195 18.70 -12.69 -9.61
C ALA A 195 19.94 -12.44 -8.72
N ASP A 196 19.77 -11.77 -7.57
CA ASP A 196 20.81 -11.48 -6.60
C ASP A 196 21.09 -12.63 -5.61
N GLY A 197 20.36 -13.74 -5.74
CA GLY A 197 20.50 -14.91 -4.88
C GLY A 197 19.83 -14.77 -3.50
N THR A 198 19.09 -13.70 -3.24
CA THR A 198 18.28 -13.54 -2.02
C THR A 198 17.26 -14.67 -1.93
N SER A 199 17.07 -15.27 -0.76
CA SER A 199 16.08 -16.31 -0.54
C SER A 199 14.66 -15.74 -0.64
N ALA A 200 13.84 -16.27 -1.56
CA ALA A 200 12.48 -15.81 -1.77
C ALA A 200 11.50 -16.49 -0.78
N THR A 201 11.68 -16.23 0.52
CA THR A 201 10.72 -16.65 1.55
C THR A 201 9.50 -15.72 1.54
N VAL A 202 8.34 -16.20 2.04
CA VAL A 202 7.14 -15.36 2.15
C VAL A 202 7.40 -14.04 2.88
N PRO A 203 8.09 -13.99 4.05
CA PRO A 203 8.40 -12.73 4.71
C PRO A 203 9.30 -11.80 3.87
N GLN A 204 10.30 -12.36 3.16
CA GLN A 204 11.20 -11.56 2.32
C GLN A 204 10.46 -10.96 1.13
N MET A 205 9.71 -11.76 0.40
CA MET A 205 8.91 -11.28 -0.73
C MET A 205 7.87 -10.24 -0.31
N ALA A 206 7.22 -10.46 0.84
CA ALA A 206 6.27 -9.49 1.41
C ALA A 206 6.96 -8.17 1.76
N HIS A 207 8.15 -8.21 2.38
CA HIS A 207 8.94 -7.02 2.69
C HIS A 207 9.35 -6.27 1.41
N ASP A 208 9.87 -6.97 0.42
CA ASP A 208 10.33 -6.38 -0.83
C ASP A 208 9.17 -5.73 -1.62
N VAL A 209 8.05 -6.45 -1.79
CA VAL A 209 6.92 -5.89 -2.54
C VAL A 209 6.27 -4.71 -1.81
N VAL A 210 6.23 -4.72 -0.47
CA VAL A 210 5.72 -3.58 0.30
C VAL A 210 6.65 -2.37 0.18
N THR A 211 7.98 -2.59 0.13
CA THR A 211 8.95 -1.51 -0.12
C THR A 211 8.70 -0.89 -1.50
N PHE A 212 8.55 -1.70 -2.54
CA PHE A 212 8.19 -1.24 -3.88
C PHE A 212 6.85 -0.47 -3.92
N LEU A 213 5.80 -1.00 -3.29
CA LEU A 213 4.49 -0.35 -3.24
C LEU A 213 4.51 0.96 -2.43
N THR A 214 5.39 1.06 -1.43
CA THR A 214 5.58 2.30 -0.68
C THR A 214 6.25 3.36 -1.54
N TRP A 215 7.28 2.99 -2.30
CA TRP A 215 7.88 3.88 -3.29
C TRP A 215 6.85 4.29 -4.37
N ALA A 216 6.11 3.36 -4.94
CA ALA A 216 5.09 3.65 -5.95
C ALA A 216 4.05 4.67 -5.45
N ALA A 217 3.66 4.59 -4.16
CA ALA A 217 2.75 5.52 -3.52
C ALA A 217 3.39 6.86 -3.14
N GLU A 218 4.71 6.92 -3.01
CA GLU A 218 5.44 8.11 -2.57
C GLU A 218 6.85 8.21 -3.17
N PRO A 219 6.99 8.33 -4.51
CA PRO A 219 8.28 8.37 -5.17
C PRO A 219 9.14 9.58 -4.76
N ASN A 220 8.50 10.64 -4.28
CA ASN A 220 9.16 11.87 -3.85
C ASN A 220 9.51 11.90 -2.34
N LEU A 221 9.50 10.79 -1.62
CA LEU A 221 9.80 10.75 -0.18
C LEU A 221 11.22 11.30 0.10
N GLU A 222 12.23 10.78 -0.57
CA GLU A 222 13.62 11.20 -0.36
C GLU A 222 13.87 12.67 -0.76
N PRO A 223 13.44 13.16 -1.94
CA PRO A 223 13.51 14.58 -2.29
C PRO A 223 12.76 15.47 -1.28
N ARG A 224 11.61 15.03 -0.78
CA ARG A 224 10.84 15.77 0.22
C ARG A 224 11.59 15.84 1.55
N HIS A 225 12.19 14.76 2.06
CA HIS A 225 13.02 14.77 3.26
C HIS A 225 14.19 15.72 3.11
N ARG A 226 14.92 15.64 1.99
CA ARG A 226 16.06 16.51 1.69
C ARG A 226 15.67 17.99 1.64
N THR A 227 14.56 18.30 0.99
CA THR A 227 14.04 19.67 0.91
C THR A 227 13.54 20.15 2.26
N GLY A 228 12.82 19.30 3.00
CA GLY A 228 12.32 19.61 4.34
C GLY A 228 13.44 19.99 5.31
N PHE A 229 14.54 19.25 5.30
CA PHE A 229 15.72 19.58 6.11
C PHE A 229 16.28 20.98 5.79
N LYS A 230 16.43 21.31 4.48
CA LYS A 230 16.91 22.63 4.04
C LYS A 230 15.96 23.74 4.48
N VAL A 231 14.65 23.53 4.35
CA VAL A 231 13.62 24.49 4.75
C VAL A 231 13.66 24.70 6.27
N MET A 232 13.76 23.64 7.07
CA MET A 232 13.86 23.76 8.52
C MET A 232 15.09 24.56 8.97
N LEU A 233 16.25 24.27 8.36
CA LEU A 233 17.47 25.04 8.63
C LEU A 233 17.32 26.53 8.29
N PHE A 234 16.75 26.82 7.13
CA PHE A 234 16.46 28.19 6.69
C PHE A 234 15.54 28.91 7.69
N LEU A 235 14.46 28.26 8.12
CA LEU A 235 13.50 28.85 9.05
C LEU A 235 14.12 29.12 10.43
N ILE A 236 15.00 28.24 10.92
CA ILE A 236 15.73 28.45 12.18
C ILE A 236 16.61 29.70 12.08
N VAL A 237 17.38 29.86 11.00
CA VAL A 237 18.22 31.03 10.78
C VAL A 237 17.38 32.31 10.68
N MET A 238 16.29 32.26 9.89
CA MET A 238 15.38 33.40 9.75
C MET A 238 14.71 33.78 11.07
N ALA A 239 14.30 32.82 11.88
CA ALA A 239 13.75 33.09 13.23
C ALA A 239 14.77 33.80 14.12
N GLY A 240 16.03 33.39 14.07
CA GLY A 240 17.12 34.07 14.77
C GLY A 240 17.31 35.52 14.31
N VAL A 241 17.32 35.77 13.00
CA VAL A 241 17.43 37.12 12.42
C VAL A 241 16.26 38.01 12.85
N PHE A 242 15.02 37.50 12.72
CA PHE A 242 13.84 38.29 13.14
C PHE A 242 13.80 38.50 14.64
N TYR A 243 14.25 37.54 15.43
CA TYR A 243 14.37 37.74 16.90
C TYR A 243 15.37 38.83 17.23
N ALA A 244 16.56 38.85 16.60
CA ALA A 244 17.56 39.88 16.79
C ALA A 244 17.04 41.25 16.34
N ALA A 245 16.38 41.36 15.20
CA ALA A 245 15.74 42.56 14.68
C ALA A 245 14.66 43.09 15.66
N LYS A 246 13.79 42.19 16.10
CA LYS A 246 12.78 42.53 17.13
C LYS A 246 13.43 43.11 18.37
N ARG A 247 14.45 42.46 18.95
CA ARG A 247 15.15 42.97 20.15
C ARG A 247 15.75 44.37 19.95
N LYS A 248 16.34 44.60 18.77
CA LYS A 248 16.92 45.93 18.45
C LYS A 248 15.86 47.00 18.33
N ILE A 249 14.74 46.76 17.67
CA ILE A 249 13.66 47.73 17.46
C ILE A 249 12.97 48.02 18.80
N TRP A 250 12.72 47.01 19.63
CA TRP A 250 11.99 47.21 20.89
C TRP A 250 12.87 47.71 22.04
N ALA A 251 14.20 47.65 21.94
CA ALA A 251 15.11 48.22 22.93
C ALA A 251 15.00 49.74 23.05
N THR A 252 14.48 50.44 22.04
CA THR A 252 14.29 51.89 22.00
C THR A 252 12.83 52.32 22.22
N ALA A 253 11.92 51.36 22.45
CA ALA A 253 10.50 51.63 22.60
C ALA A 253 10.04 51.74 24.07
N HIS A 254 10.98 51.77 25.05
CA HIS A 254 10.72 51.97 26.49
C HIS A 254 11.54 53.11 26.99
#